data_2ba61ecaa4be9a368774f479a5a68e0c
#
_entry.id   2ba61ecaa4be9a368774f479a5a68e0c
#
_cell.length_a   1.000
_cell.length_b   1.000
_cell.length_c   1.000
_cell.angle_alpha   90.00
_cell.angle_beta   90.00
_cell.angle_gamma   90.00
#
_symmetry.space_group_name_H-M   'P 1'
#
loop_
_entity.id
_entity.type
_entity.pdbx_description
1 polymer ?
#
loop_
_entity_poly.entity_id
_entity_poly.type
_entity_poly.pdbx_seq_one_letter_code
_entity_poly.pdbx_strand_id
1 'polypeptide(L)'
;LVFSCAVCAQELKEKYAEADGFRQKYEAGYFGGNITPRWIGNTHFCWYAVKTPAGTDFILVNAGKRQKQPAFDQKAMAKALTAELGRKVEPGKMPFREIVFSDDLKQLTFVTEGMKYTYDRNKNKVIGKVKEEPRRREGHWGGVNEENWQGATPSPDGKKEAFVSEGNLFVRDISSGKVNRLSYDGAPGEYYSSFISWSPDSRKLVSCKYRPAWIRKLKTVVSSPAGQLQPKMEEIDYVKPGDALPVKRPVLFLVEEGRQVNIEFAEPEKQFSLNNIRWADDSRSFTFDYNKRGHQEY
;
A
#
# COMPACT_ATOMS: atom_id res chain seq x y z
N LEU A 1 -50.71 29.45 8.43
CA LEU A 1 -50.00 28.24 8.94
C LEU A 1 -48.95 27.66 7.98
N VAL A 2 -48.88 28.10 6.72
CA VAL A 2 -47.89 27.61 5.72
C VAL A 2 -46.55 28.37 5.80
N PHE A 3 -46.54 29.60 6.34
CA PHE A 3 -45.32 30.41 6.41
C PHE A 3 -44.29 29.97 7.45
N SER A 4 -44.68 29.30 8.51
CA SER A 4 -43.78 28.86 9.60
C SER A 4 -42.85 27.69 9.20
N CYS A 5 -43.30 26.78 8.34
CA CYS A 5 -42.49 25.65 7.91
C CYS A 5 -41.35 26.00 6.93
N ALA A 6 -41.57 27.05 6.09
CA ALA A 6 -40.57 27.46 5.10
C ALA A 6 -39.35 28.12 5.76
N VAL A 7 -39.55 28.90 6.82
CA VAL A 7 -38.46 29.57 7.56
C VAL A 7 -37.60 28.53 8.31
N CYS A 8 -38.22 27.57 8.96
CA CYS A 8 -37.49 26.49 9.64
C CYS A 8 -36.67 25.63 8.65
N ALA A 9 -37.17 25.35 7.46
CA ALA A 9 -36.47 24.55 6.45
C ALA A 9 -35.27 25.30 5.88
N GLN A 10 -35.39 26.63 5.70
CA GLN A 10 -34.30 27.47 5.22
C GLN A 10 -33.19 27.60 6.24
N GLU A 11 -33.54 27.81 7.52
CA GLU A 11 -32.58 27.85 8.63
C GLU A 11 -31.85 26.50 8.81
N LEU A 12 -32.57 25.39 8.65
CA LEU A 12 -31.97 24.06 8.69
C LEU A 12 -30.99 23.82 7.56
N LYS A 13 -31.33 24.23 6.35
CA LYS A 13 -30.46 24.16 5.15
C LYS A 13 -29.16 24.96 5.33
N GLU A 14 -29.26 26.17 5.92
CA GLU A 14 -28.08 26.99 6.21
C GLU A 14 -27.18 26.33 7.25
N LYS A 15 -27.73 25.72 8.30
CA LYS A 15 -26.99 24.97 9.31
C LYS A 15 -26.27 23.74 8.71
N TYR A 16 -26.90 23.02 7.80
CA TYR A 16 -26.26 21.92 7.09
C TYR A 16 -25.12 22.44 6.18
N ALA A 17 -25.33 23.52 5.44
CA ALA A 17 -24.28 24.11 4.62
C ALA A 17 -23.08 24.61 5.47
N GLU A 18 -23.36 25.16 6.64
CA GLU A 18 -22.31 25.55 7.60
C GLU A 18 -21.55 24.33 8.13
N ALA A 19 -22.25 23.28 8.50
CA ALA A 19 -21.65 22.02 8.99
C ALA A 19 -20.78 21.37 7.90
N ASP A 20 -21.26 21.30 6.66
CA ASP A 20 -20.50 20.79 5.52
C ASP A 20 -19.25 21.64 5.22
N GLY A 21 -19.34 22.95 5.40
CA GLY A 21 -18.23 23.89 5.23
C GLY A 21 -17.23 23.89 6.40
N PHE A 22 -17.60 23.37 7.56
CA PHE A 22 -16.78 23.42 8.78
C PHE A 22 -15.43 22.74 8.61
N ARG A 23 -15.43 21.53 8.04
CA ARG A 23 -14.20 20.78 7.78
C ARG A 23 -13.23 21.56 6.90
N GLN A 24 -13.75 22.20 5.84
CA GLN A 24 -12.93 22.98 4.92
C GLN A 24 -12.34 24.22 5.59
N LYS A 25 -13.12 24.93 6.44
CA LYS A 25 -12.64 26.06 7.25
C LYS A 25 -11.54 25.63 8.23
N TYR A 26 -11.76 24.53 8.94
CA TYR A 26 -10.79 23.97 9.89
C TYR A 26 -9.49 23.55 9.19
N GLU A 27 -9.60 22.79 8.10
CA GLU A 27 -8.44 22.34 7.34
C GLU A 27 -7.68 23.51 6.69
N ALA A 28 -8.33 24.61 6.37
CA ALA A 28 -7.70 25.83 5.84
C ALA A 28 -6.86 26.56 6.89
N GLY A 29 -7.24 26.49 8.18
CA GLY A 29 -6.55 27.18 9.28
C GLY A 29 -5.55 26.32 10.06
N TYR A 30 -5.49 25.04 9.81
CA TYR A 30 -4.63 24.12 10.57
C TYR A 30 -3.34 23.79 9.81
N PHE A 31 -2.20 24.15 10.38
CA PHE A 31 -0.87 23.98 9.80
C PHE A 31 0.05 23.20 10.75
N GLY A 32 0.95 22.41 10.17
CA GLY A 32 2.01 21.72 10.93
C GLY A 32 1.57 20.57 11.83
N GLY A 33 0.30 20.15 11.77
CA GLY A 33 -0.26 19.23 12.76
C GLY A 33 0.12 17.75 12.59
N ASN A 34 0.01 17.21 11.40
CA ASN A 34 0.28 15.80 11.16
C ASN A 34 1.56 15.63 10.35
N ILE A 35 2.64 15.28 11.04
CA ILE A 35 3.92 14.98 10.41
C ILE A 35 4.11 13.46 10.45
N THR A 36 4.19 12.83 9.27
CA THR A 36 4.49 11.41 9.12
C THR A 36 5.84 11.26 8.44
N PRO A 37 6.92 11.02 9.18
CA PRO A 37 8.24 10.80 8.59
C PRO A 37 8.26 9.50 7.79
N ARG A 38 8.90 9.56 6.61
CA ARG A 38 9.12 8.39 5.74
C ARG A 38 10.62 8.19 5.58
N TRP A 39 11.12 7.07 6.04
CA TRP A 39 12.53 6.73 5.95
C TRP A 39 12.91 6.37 4.52
N ILE A 40 14.14 6.69 4.14
CA ILE A 40 14.70 6.45 2.80
C ILE A 40 15.64 5.25 2.87
N GLY A 41 15.17 4.11 2.37
CA GLY A 41 15.93 2.86 2.44
C GLY A 41 16.48 2.59 3.85
N ASN A 42 17.68 2.02 3.94
CA ASN A 42 18.40 1.79 5.21
C ASN A 42 19.34 2.95 5.55
N THR A 43 18.96 4.18 5.24
CA THR A 43 19.78 5.37 5.48
C THR A 43 19.37 6.10 6.76
N HIS A 44 20.18 7.08 7.16
CA HIS A 44 19.84 8.01 8.26
C HIS A 44 18.95 9.18 7.80
N PHE A 45 18.36 9.09 6.63
CA PHE A 45 17.50 10.12 6.08
C PHE A 45 16.04 9.74 6.14
N CYS A 46 15.20 10.71 6.47
CA CYS A 46 13.76 10.62 6.28
C CYS A 46 13.23 11.92 5.68
N TRP A 47 12.05 11.87 5.11
CA TRP A 47 11.36 13.06 4.66
C TRP A 47 9.92 13.09 5.17
N TYR A 48 9.35 14.27 5.20
CA TYR A 48 7.93 14.48 5.51
C TYR A 48 7.39 15.68 4.74
N ALA A 49 6.09 15.69 4.52
CA ALA A 49 5.37 16.84 4.00
C ALA A 49 4.65 17.56 5.15
N VAL A 50 4.66 18.87 5.12
CA VAL A 50 3.99 19.70 6.12
C VAL A 50 3.19 20.81 5.44
N LYS A 51 1.95 20.98 5.87
CA LYS A 51 1.08 22.05 5.38
C LYS A 51 1.49 23.38 6.02
N THR A 52 1.65 24.40 5.20
CA THR A 52 1.96 25.77 5.58
C THR A 52 0.93 26.74 4.97
N PRO A 53 0.86 28.00 5.41
CA PRO A 53 -0.01 29.00 4.78
C PRO A 53 0.25 29.20 3.28
N ALA A 54 1.49 28.98 2.84
CA ALA A 54 1.90 29.12 1.44
C ALA A 54 1.62 27.84 0.60
N GLY A 55 1.24 26.72 1.25
CA GLY A 55 1.00 25.45 0.59
C GLY A 55 1.59 24.26 1.35
N THR A 56 2.27 23.37 0.67
CA THR A 56 2.90 22.19 1.27
C THR A 56 4.42 22.26 1.09
N ASP A 57 5.14 22.16 2.20
CA ASP A 57 6.59 22.04 2.20
C ASP A 57 7.00 20.58 2.35
N PHE A 58 7.98 20.16 1.56
CA PHE A 58 8.60 18.85 1.64
C PHE A 58 9.98 19.00 2.28
N ILE A 59 10.17 18.35 3.41
CA ILE A 59 11.36 18.50 4.26
C ILE A 59 12.13 17.18 4.26
N LEU A 60 13.41 17.26 3.96
CA LEU A 60 14.38 16.17 4.10
C LEU A 60 15.15 16.35 5.41
N VAL A 61 15.20 15.30 6.22
CA VAL A 61 15.87 15.27 7.50
C VAL A 61 17.05 14.30 7.45
N ASN A 62 18.20 14.75 7.88
CA ASN A 62 19.32 13.89 8.22
C ASN A 62 19.31 13.64 9.72
N ALA A 63 18.82 12.48 10.15
CA ALA A 63 18.68 12.15 11.57
C ALA A 63 20.05 12.00 12.27
N GLY A 64 21.06 11.47 11.57
CA GLY A 64 22.40 11.33 12.10
C GLY A 64 23.08 12.67 12.42
N LYS A 65 22.85 13.68 11.58
CA LYS A 65 23.39 15.04 11.78
C LYS A 65 22.42 16.00 12.45
N ARG A 66 21.20 15.58 12.77
CA ARG A 66 20.12 16.41 13.32
C ARG A 66 19.85 17.68 12.49
N GLN A 67 19.88 17.55 11.18
CA GLN A 67 19.69 18.65 10.24
C GLN A 67 18.45 18.43 9.39
N LYS A 68 17.77 19.51 9.04
CA LYS A 68 16.65 19.52 8.13
C LYS A 68 16.86 20.55 7.03
N GLN A 69 16.39 20.21 5.82
CA GLN A 69 16.48 21.07 4.65
C GLN A 69 15.30 20.81 3.71
N PRO A 70 14.99 21.70 2.77
CA PRO A 70 14.00 21.39 1.73
C PRO A 70 14.36 20.10 0.98
N ALA A 71 13.37 19.27 0.74
CA ALA A 71 13.56 18.02 -0.01
C ALA A 71 13.99 18.28 -1.45
N PHE A 72 13.58 19.42 -2.01
CA PHE A 72 13.95 19.93 -3.34
C PHE A 72 13.69 21.43 -3.41
N ASP A 73 14.25 22.11 -4.42
CA ASP A 73 13.89 23.49 -4.71
C ASP A 73 12.50 23.55 -5.34
N GLN A 74 11.54 24.08 -4.60
CA GLN A 74 10.15 24.16 -5.02
C GLN A 74 9.92 25.06 -6.24
N LYS A 75 10.72 26.14 -6.39
CA LYS A 75 10.63 27.04 -7.55
C LYS A 75 11.14 26.35 -8.82
N ALA A 76 12.28 25.67 -8.71
CA ALA A 76 12.85 24.91 -9.81
C ALA A 76 11.95 23.75 -10.23
N MET A 77 11.40 23.01 -9.26
CA MET A 77 10.44 21.92 -9.49
C MET A 77 9.16 22.43 -10.17
N ALA A 78 8.59 23.53 -9.70
CA ALA A 78 7.41 24.13 -10.28
C ALA A 78 7.64 24.56 -11.75
N LYS A 79 8.81 25.13 -12.05
CA LYS A 79 9.21 25.47 -13.42
C LYS A 79 9.32 24.24 -14.31
N ALA A 80 9.98 23.19 -13.84
CA ALA A 80 10.15 21.94 -14.58
C ALA A 80 8.78 21.28 -14.85
N LEU A 81 7.91 21.23 -13.86
CA LEU A 81 6.56 20.65 -14.01
C LEU A 81 5.64 21.49 -14.89
N THR A 82 5.78 22.81 -14.87
CA THR A 82 5.03 23.70 -15.79
C THR A 82 5.35 23.35 -17.26
N ALA A 83 6.59 23.08 -17.56
CA ALA A 83 7.01 22.66 -18.90
C ALA A 83 6.47 21.27 -19.27
N GLU A 84 6.50 20.32 -18.34
CA GLU A 84 6.05 18.93 -18.58
C GLU A 84 4.53 18.77 -18.67
N LEU A 85 3.78 19.53 -17.87
CA LEU A 85 2.33 19.41 -17.77
C LEU A 85 1.59 20.38 -18.69
N GLY A 86 2.27 21.34 -19.32
CA GLY A 86 1.65 22.35 -20.17
C GLY A 86 0.73 23.32 -19.44
N ARG A 87 0.77 23.37 -18.10
CA ARG A 87 -0.01 24.27 -17.26
C ARG A 87 0.82 24.82 -16.11
N LYS A 88 0.48 26.02 -15.65
CA LYS A 88 1.20 26.68 -14.57
C LYS A 88 1.14 25.85 -13.28
N VAL A 89 2.30 25.53 -12.71
CA VAL A 89 2.47 24.95 -11.38
C VAL A 89 3.09 26.01 -10.48
N GLU A 90 2.49 26.21 -9.29
CA GLU A 90 2.98 27.20 -8.31
C GLU A 90 3.84 26.52 -7.25
N PRO A 91 4.92 27.16 -6.79
CA PRO A 91 5.66 26.70 -5.62
C PRO A 91 4.73 26.55 -4.40
N GLY A 92 4.89 25.48 -3.62
CA GLY A 92 4.00 25.17 -2.50
C GLY A 92 2.69 24.45 -2.88
N LYS A 93 2.29 24.46 -4.16
CA LYS A 93 1.09 23.78 -4.67
C LYS A 93 1.46 22.69 -5.67
N MET A 94 2.37 21.78 -5.27
CA MET A 94 2.78 20.68 -6.12
C MET A 94 1.60 19.75 -6.43
N PRO A 95 1.48 19.27 -7.70
CA PRO A 95 0.39 18.38 -8.10
C PRO A 95 0.60 16.92 -7.63
N PHE A 96 1.40 16.72 -6.61
CA PHE A 96 1.66 15.43 -5.97
C PHE A 96 1.73 15.60 -4.44
N ARG A 97 1.52 14.50 -3.71
CA ARG A 97 1.57 14.49 -2.24
C ARG A 97 2.69 13.64 -1.69
N GLU A 98 3.17 12.71 -2.49
CA GLU A 98 4.17 11.72 -2.10
C GLU A 98 5.36 11.78 -3.05
N ILE A 99 6.53 11.58 -2.47
CA ILE A 99 7.79 11.47 -3.19
C ILE A 99 8.54 10.24 -2.71
N VAL A 100 9.32 9.64 -3.60
CA VAL A 100 10.23 8.54 -3.27
C VAL A 100 11.63 8.95 -3.71
N PHE A 101 12.56 8.91 -2.79
CA PHE A 101 13.97 9.19 -3.07
C PHE A 101 14.69 7.96 -3.57
N SER A 102 15.70 8.15 -4.44
CA SER A 102 16.75 7.17 -4.65
C SER A 102 17.64 7.07 -3.42
N ASP A 103 18.30 5.94 -3.20
CA ASP A 103 19.15 5.72 -2.02
C ASP A 103 20.31 6.71 -1.93
N ASP A 104 20.80 7.20 -3.05
CA ASP A 104 21.86 8.23 -3.14
C ASP A 104 21.33 9.67 -2.99
N LEU A 105 20.04 9.85 -2.78
CA LEU A 105 19.32 11.12 -2.64
C LEU A 105 19.43 12.07 -3.84
N LYS A 106 19.97 11.64 -4.97
CA LYS A 106 20.14 12.52 -6.16
C LYS A 106 18.87 12.65 -6.97
N GLN A 107 18.04 11.61 -6.94
CA GLN A 107 16.79 11.58 -7.69
C GLN A 107 15.60 11.42 -6.74
N LEU A 108 14.46 11.90 -7.19
CA LEU A 108 13.18 11.59 -6.57
C LEU A 108 12.14 11.28 -7.64
N THR A 109 11.21 10.42 -7.28
CA THR A 109 10.07 10.08 -8.13
C THR A 109 8.77 10.49 -7.45
N PHE A 110 7.80 10.86 -8.25
CA PHE A 110 6.44 11.18 -7.80
C PHE A 110 5.43 10.83 -8.90
N VAL A 111 4.17 10.69 -8.51
CA VAL A 111 3.08 10.39 -9.44
C VAL A 111 2.13 11.57 -9.51
N THR A 112 1.80 12.00 -10.71
CA THR A 112 0.77 13.00 -10.98
C THR A 112 0.12 12.72 -12.32
N GLU A 113 -1.19 12.96 -12.42
CA GLU A 113 -1.98 12.76 -13.65
C GLU A 113 -1.80 11.38 -14.31
N GLY A 114 -1.66 10.31 -13.47
CA GLY A 114 -1.48 8.94 -13.94
C GLY A 114 -0.11 8.63 -14.54
N MET A 115 0.84 9.55 -14.38
CA MET A 115 2.22 9.39 -14.84
C MET A 115 3.19 9.43 -13.66
N LYS A 116 4.19 8.56 -13.66
CA LYS A 116 5.32 8.56 -12.74
C LYS A 116 6.48 9.34 -13.36
N TYR A 117 6.92 10.36 -12.67
CA TYR A 117 8.03 11.22 -13.08
C TYR A 117 9.27 10.91 -12.26
N THR A 118 10.43 10.99 -12.90
CA THR A 118 11.73 10.97 -12.23
C THR A 118 12.39 12.33 -12.37
N TYR A 119 12.80 12.92 -11.26
CA TYR A 119 13.38 14.25 -11.18
C TYR A 119 14.81 14.18 -10.61
N ASP A 120 15.76 14.77 -11.33
CA ASP A 120 17.15 14.94 -10.88
C ASP A 120 17.25 16.22 -10.05
N ARG A 121 17.54 16.07 -8.75
CA ARG A 121 17.62 17.19 -7.80
C ARG A 121 18.80 18.11 -8.05
N ASN A 122 19.90 17.59 -8.57
CA ASN A 122 21.10 18.38 -8.84
C ASN A 122 20.95 19.21 -10.12
N LYS A 123 20.31 18.66 -11.12
CA LYS A 123 20.06 19.32 -12.42
C LYS A 123 18.78 20.12 -12.44
N ASN A 124 17.92 19.96 -11.42
CA ASN A 124 16.60 20.57 -11.35
C ASN A 124 15.75 20.30 -12.61
N LYS A 125 15.74 19.05 -13.08
CA LYS A 125 15.06 18.64 -14.32
C LYS A 125 14.32 17.32 -14.14
N VAL A 126 13.20 17.18 -14.83
CA VAL A 126 12.57 15.87 -15.07
C VAL A 126 13.44 15.12 -16.07
N ILE A 127 13.82 13.89 -15.73
CA ILE A 127 14.70 13.03 -16.54
C ILE A 127 14.01 11.76 -17.01
N GLY A 128 12.79 11.49 -16.52
CA GLY A 128 12.02 10.32 -16.92
C GLY A 128 10.53 10.51 -16.68
N LYS A 129 9.73 9.88 -17.54
CA LYS A 129 8.27 9.88 -17.47
C LYS A 129 7.77 8.52 -17.94
N VAL A 130 7.00 7.83 -17.10
CA VAL A 130 6.43 6.50 -17.38
C VAL A 130 4.95 6.51 -16.97
N LYS A 131 4.11 5.85 -17.74
CA LYS A 131 2.71 5.68 -17.36
C LYS A 131 2.62 4.85 -16.08
N GLU A 132 1.98 5.39 -15.05
CA GLU A 132 1.69 4.64 -13.83
C GLU A 132 0.52 3.71 -14.12
N GLU A 133 0.72 2.42 -13.99
CA GLU A 133 -0.39 1.50 -14.00
C GLU A 133 -1.19 1.68 -12.71
N PRO A 134 -2.52 1.87 -12.79
CA PRO A 134 -3.33 2.02 -11.60
C PRO A 134 -3.16 0.77 -10.76
N ARG A 135 -2.59 0.91 -9.56
CA ARG A 135 -2.64 -0.15 -8.56
C ARG A 135 -4.10 -0.50 -8.37
N ARG A 136 -4.52 -1.70 -8.75
CA ARG A 136 -5.84 -2.21 -8.40
C ARG A 136 -5.96 -2.03 -6.89
N ARG A 137 -6.84 -1.15 -6.44
CA ARG A 137 -7.30 -1.13 -5.07
C ARG A 137 -8.14 -2.38 -4.87
N GLU A 138 -7.47 -3.47 -4.57
CA GLU A 138 -8.10 -4.64 -4.02
C GLU A 138 -8.41 -4.31 -2.57
N GLY A 139 -9.64 -4.30 -2.23
CA GLY A 139 -10.08 -3.99 -0.88
C GLY A 139 -11.38 -3.23 -0.89
N HIS A 140 -12.42 -3.94 -1.21
CA HIS A 140 -13.76 -3.55 -0.79
C HIS A 140 -14.02 -4.12 0.61
N TRP A 141 -14.84 -3.47 1.40
CA TRP A 141 -15.32 -3.98 2.68
C TRP A 141 -15.79 -5.44 2.54
N GLY A 142 -15.11 -6.36 3.20
CA GLY A 142 -15.40 -7.79 3.11
C GLY A 142 -14.81 -8.54 1.92
N GLY A 143 -14.04 -7.88 1.07
CA GLY A 143 -13.30 -8.55 -0.01
C GLY A 143 -12.23 -9.45 0.57
N VAL A 144 -12.22 -10.72 0.14
CA VAL A 144 -11.13 -11.64 0.43
C VAL A 144 -10.05 -11.36 -0.60
N ASN A 145 -8.87 -10.99 -0.14
CA ASN A 145 -7.72 -10.81 -1.00
C ASN A 145 -7.37 -12.18 -1.59
N GLU A 146 -7.41 -12.29 -2.91
CA GLU A 146 -6.84 -13.44 -3.59
C GLU A 146 -5.33 -13.40 -3.37
N GLU A 147 -4.80 -14.46 -2.76
CA GLU A 147 -3.36 -14.63 -2.52
C GLU A 147 -2.60 -15.07 -3.79
N ASN A 148 -3.16 -14.79 -4.97
CA ASN A 148 -2.65 -15.13 -6.29
C ASN A 148 -2.19 -13.91 -7.07
N TRP A 149 -1.02 -13.42 -6.73
CA TRP A 149 -0.36 -12.43 -7.56
C TRP A 149 0.61 -13.11 -8.53
N GLN A 150 0.47 -12.81 -9.82
CA GLN A 150 1.38 -13.32 -10.84
C GLN A 150 2.62 -12.41 -10.90
N GLY A 151 3.66 -12.78 -10.20
CA GLY A 151 4.92 -12.05 -10.19
C GLY A 151 5.98 -12.79 -9.40
N ALA A 152 7.24 -12.51 -9.70
CA ALA A 152 8.36 -12.99 -8.90
C ALA A 152 8.81 -11.91 -7.91
N THR A 153 9.20 -12.33 -6.72
CA THR A 153 9.73 -11.45 -5.66
C THR A 153 11.25 -11.61 -5.63
N PRO A 154 12.02 -10.56 -5.99
CA PRO A 154 13.47 -10.63 -5.97
C PRO A 154 14.02 -10.74 -4.54
N SER A 155 15.14 -11.45 -4.39
CA SER A 155 15.89 -11.47 -3.15
C SER A 155 16.57 -10.11 -2.90
N PRO A 156 16.85 -9.72 -1.64
CA PRO A 156 17.50 -8.45 -1.31
C PRO A 156 18.85 -8.23 -2.01
N ASP A 157 19.61 -9.31 -2.25
CA ASP A 157 20.90 -9.25 -2.96
C ASP A 157 20.76 -9.21 -4.50
N GLY A 158 19.53 -9.31 -5.02
CA GLY A 158 19.23 -9.28 -6.45
C GLY A 158 19.68 -10.51 -7.25
N LYS A 159 20.15 -11.58 -6.59
CA LYS A 159 20.68 -12.77 -7.30
C LYS A 159 19.62 -13.83 -7.58
N LYS A 160 18.57 -13.85 -6.81
CA LYS A 160 17.49 -14.85 -6.89
C LYS A 160 16.13 -14.14 -6.95
N GLU A 161 15.13 -14.86 -7.41
CA GLU A 161 13.73 -14.45 -7.33
C GLU A 161 12.87 -15.65 -6.94
N ALA A 162 11.87 -15.42 -6.09
CA ALA A 162 10.93 -16.42 -5.67
C ALA A 162 9.56 -16.18 -6.31
N PHE A 163 8.88 -17.24 -6.69
CA PHE A 163 7.54 -17.17 -7.30
C PHE A 163 6.73 -18.41 -6.98
N VAL A 164 5.42 -18.31 -7.15
CA VAL A 164 4.50 -19.43 -6.99
C VAL A 164 4.02 -19.89 -8.37
N SER A 165 4.06 -21.19 -8.60
CA SER A 165 3.52 -21.85 -9.77
C SER A 165 2.78 -23.10 -9.35
N GLU A 166 1.59 -23.33 -9.91
CA GLU A 166 0.74 -24.47 -9.58
C GLU A 166 0.57 -24.71 -8.06
N GLY A 167 0.41 -23.62 -7.33
CA GLY A 167 0.23 -23.65 -5.88
C GLY A 167 1.47 -23.93 -5.05
N ASN A 168 2.65 -24.10 -5.67
CA ASN A 168 3.92 -24.40 -5.02
C ASN A 168 4.94 -23.30 -5.21
N LEU A 169 5.88 -23.22 -4.27
CA LEU A 169 6.92 -22.21 -4.21
C LEU A 169 8.19 -22.65 -4.95
N PHE A 170 8.74 -21.75 -5.73
CA PHE A 170 9.96 -21.92 -6.51
C PHE A 170 10.93 -20.77 -6.29
N VAL A 171 12.20 -21.02 -6.47
CA VAL A 171 13.25 -19.99 -6.52
C VAL A 171 14.04 -20.17 -7.80
N ARG A 172 14.25 -19.06 -8.51
CA ARG A 172 15.08 -18.97 -9.72
C ARG A 172 16.35 -18.21 -9.40
N ASP A 173 17.49 -18.73 -9.82
CA ASP A 173 18.73 -17.98 -9.89
C ASP A 173 18.71 -17.10 -11.17
N ILE A 174 18.88 -15.79 -11.00
CA ILE A 174 18.72 -14.82 -12.09
C ILE A 174 19.85 -14.97 -13.12
N SER A 175 21.07 -15.31 -12.68
CA SER A 175 22.23 -15.40 -13.53
C SER A 175 22.22 -16.64 -14.42
N SER A 176 21.88 -17.78 -13.87
CA SER A 176 21.89 -19.07 -14.55
C SER A 176 20.54 -19.48 -15.12
N GLY A 177 19.45 -18.85 -14.68
CA GLY A 177 18.09 -19.26 -14.99
C GLY A 177 17.64 -20.56 -14.33
N LYS A 178 18.50 -21.17 -13.47
CA LYS A 178 18.19 -22.43 -12.80
C LYS A 178 17.02 -22.23 -11.82
N VAL A 179 16.02 -23.09 -11.92
CA VAL A 179 14.84 -23.09 -11.05
C VAL A 179 14.91 -24.26 -10.08
N ASN A 180 14.73 -23.98 -8.79
CA ASN A 180 14.61 -24.95 -7.73
C ASN A 180 13.21 -24.89 -7.13
N ARG A 181 12.55 -26.03 -7.00
CA ARG A 181 11.26 -26.16 -6.32
C ARG A 181 11.50 -26.29 -4.82
N LEU A 182 10.80 -25.48 -4.01
CA LEU A 182 10.95 -25.47 -2.55
C LEU A 182 9.80 -26.15 -1.82
N SER A 183 8.61 -26.26 -2.42
CA SER A 183 7.47 -26.95 -1.82
C SER A 183 6.84 -27.96 -2.79
N TYR A 184 6.20 -29.00 -2.22
CA TYR A 184 5.60 -30.11 -2.96
C TYR A 184 4.19 -30.43 -2.48
N ASP A 185 3.67 -29.65 -1.53
CA ASP A 185 2.44 -29.89 -0.79
C ASP A 185 1.34 -28.83 -1.06
N GLY A 186 1.57 -28.01 -2.09
CA GLY A 186 0.54 -27.09 -2.60
C GLY A 186 -0.47 -27.80 -3.48
N ALA A 187 -1.75 -27.52 -3.28
CA ALA A 187 -2.88 -28.10 -3.98
C ALA A 187 -4.00 -27.04 -4.17
N PRO A 188 -4.97 -27.24 -5.09
CA PRO A 188 -6.02 -26.25 -5.34
C PRO A 188 -6.81 -25.79 -4.12
N GLY A 189 -6.95 -26.63 -3.08
CA GLY A 189 -7.65 -26.31 -1.84
C GLY A 189 -6.74 -25.73 -0.75
N GLU A 190 -5.44 -25.80 -0.90
CA GLU A 190 -4.44 -25.24 0.04
C GLU A 190 -3.12 -25.05 -0.70
N TYR A 191 -2.75 -23.83 -0.98
CA TYR A 191 -1.62 -23.46 -1.82
C TYR A 191 -0.74 -22.37 -1.19
N TYR A 192 0.44 -22.15 -1.76
CA TYR A 192 1.34 -21.09 -1.27
C TYR A 192 0.93 -19.72 -1.83
N SER A 193 0.92 -18.73 -0.94
CA SER A 193 0.67 -17.34 -1.27
C SER A 193 1.83 -16.73 -2.05
N SER A 194 1.52 -15.89 -3.02
CA SER A 194 2.50 -15.11 -3.77
C SER A 194 3.13 -13.96 -2.94
N PHE A 195 2.62 -13.68 -1.76
CA PHE A 195 3.23 -12.74 -0.82
C PHE A 195 4.43 -13.42 -0.13
N ILE A 196 5.60 -13.19 -0.68
CA ILE A 196 6.86 -13.80 -0.26
C ILE A 196 7.71 -12.76 0.46
N SER A 197 8.20 -13.09 1.65
CA SER A 197 9.08 -12.24 2.45
C SER A 197 10.46 -12.88 2.56
N TRP A 198 11.45 -12.28 1.91
CA TRP A 198 12.85 -12.67 2.00
C TRP A 198 13.50 -12.18 3.29
N SER A 199 14.41 -13.01 3.86
CA SER A 199 15.31 -12.54 4.90
C SER A 199 16.34 -11.55 4.34
N PRO A 200 16.82 -10.57 5.14
CA PRO A 200 17.82 -9.61 4.70
C PRO A 200 19.09 -10.25 4.09
N ASP A 201 19.48 -11.42 4.57
CA ASP A 201 20.65 -12.17 4.07
C ASP A 201 20.39 -12.97 2.78
N SER A 202 19.17 -12.90 2.21
CA SER A 202 18.75 -13.62 0.99
C SER A 202 18.85 -15.16 1.05
N ARG A 203 19.02 -15.74 2.25
CA ARG A 203 19.20 -17.19 2.42
C ARG A 203 17.92 -17.91 2.81
N LYS A 204 16.95 -17.17 3.32
CA LYS A 204 15.67 -17.69 3.80
C LYS A 204 14.53 -16.85 3.22
N LEU A 205 13.36 -17.45 3.16
CA LEU A 205 12.13 -16.72 2.87
C LEU A 205 10.95 -17.34 3.64
N VAL A 206 9.94 -16.54 3.84
CA VAL A 206 8.65 -16.96 4.39
C VAL A 206 7.58 -16.73 3.35
N SER A 207 6.74 -17.73 3.13
CA SER A 207 5.46 -17.61 2.45
C SER A 207 4.38 -18.24 3.31
N CYS A 208 3.14 -17.87 3.11
CA CYS A 208 2.02 -18.48 3.81
C CYS A 208 1.39 -19.59 2.96
N LYS A 209 1.16 -20.74 3.57
CA LYS A 209 0.25 -21.73 3.02
C LYS A 209 -1.17 -21.25 3.26
N TYR A 210 -1.90 -21.01 2.19
CA TYR A 210 -3.20 -20.36 2.18
C TYR A 210 -4.29 -21.38 1.86
N ARG A 211 -5.24 -21.51 2.77
CA ARG A 211 -6.47 -22.28 2.55
C ARG A 211 -7.62 -21.30 2.33
N PRO A 212 -8.14 -21.18 1.11
CA PRO A 212 -9.26 -20.28 0.81
C PRO A 212 -10.53 -20.73 1.55
N ALA A 213 -11.43 -19.78 1.78
CA ALA A 213 -12.77 -20.07 2.26
C ALA A 213 -13.78 -19.80 1.14
N TRP A 214 -14.87 -20.54 1.15
CA TRP A 214 -15.98 -20.21 0.27
C TRP A 214 -16.72 -18.99 0.80
N ILE A 215 -16.75 -17.92 -0.01
CA ILE A 215 -17.33 -16.64 0.34
C ILE A 215 -18.71 -16.52 -0.25
N ARG A 216 -19.66 -16.19 0.60
CA ARG A 216 -21.03 -15.91 0.17
C ARG A 216 -21.10 -14.58 -0.53
N LYS A 217 -21.93 -14.51 -1.55
CA LYS A 217 -22.25 -13.27 -2.25
C LYS A 217 -23.52 -12.67 -1.69
N LEU A 218 -23.46 -11.38 -1.38
CA LEU A 218 -24.62 -10.58 -1.04
C LEU A 218 -25.11 -9.87 -2.30
N LYS A 219 -26.40 -10.05 -2.60
CA LYS A 219 -27.06 -9.35 -3.71
C LYS A 219 -27.59 -8.01 -3.20
N THR A 220 -27.19 -6.94 -3.84
CA THR A 220 -27.64 -5.57 -3.56
C THR A 220 -28.33 -4.98 -4.77
N VAL A 221 -29.23 -4.04 -4.54
CA VAL A 221 -29.92 -3.30 -5.60
C VAL A 221 -29.45 -1.86 -5.58
N VAL A 222 -28.83 -1.42 -6.65
CA VAL A 222 -28.59 0.00 -6.89
C VAL A 222 -29.87 0.57 -7.52
N SER A 223 -30.67 1.28 -6.72
CA SER A 223 -31.98 1.80 -7.14
C SER A 223 -31.92 2.87 -8.20
N SER A 224 -30.83 3.67 -8.20
CA SER A 224 -30.63 4.78 -9.15
C SER A 224 -29.20 4.76 -9.69
N PRO A 225 -28.86 3.81 -10.56
CA PRO A 225 -27.53 3.72 -11.15
C PRO A 225 -27.30 4.87 -12.15
N ALA A 226 -26.07 5.36 -12.20
CA ALA A 226 -25.69 6.33 -13.21
C ALA A 226 -25.75 5.69 -14.61
N GLY A 227 -26.46 6.32 -15.55
CA GLY A 227 -26.51 5.91 -16.96
C GLY A 227 -27.65 4.98 -17.34
N GLN A 228 -28.54 4.60 -16.43
CA GLN A 228 -29.77 3.86 -16.76
C GLN A 228 -30.92 4.20 -15.81
N LEU A 229 -32.16 4.08 -16.30
CA LEU A 229 -33.36 4.33 -15.50
C LEU A 229 -33.74 3.15 -14.60
N GLN A 230 -33.44 1.94 -15.03
CA GLN A 230 -33.81 0.73 -14.30
C GLN A 230 -32.80 0.43 -13.20
N PRO A 231 -33.25 -0.08 -12.04
CA PRO A 231 -32.38 -0.57 -10.99
C PRO A 231 -31.40 -1.63 -11.50
N LYS A 232 -30.18 -1.65 -10.94
CA LYS A 232 -29.14 -2.62 -11.26
C LYS A 232 -28.89 -3.55 -10.07
N MET A 233 -28.83 -4.84 -10.32
CA MET A 233 -28.38 -5.83 -9.33
C MET A 233 -26.85 -5.87 -9.33
N GLU A 234 -26.25 -5.84 -8.14
CA GLU A 234 -24.83 -6.05 -7.93
C GLU A 234 -24.61 -7.17 -6.93
N GLU A 235 -23.56 -7.95 -7.11
CA GLU A 235 -23.13 -8.97 -6.15
C GLU A 235 -21.81 -8.52 -5.54
N ILE A 236 -21.74 -8.54 -4.22
CA ILE A 236 -20.53 -8.25 -3.46
C ILE A 236 -20.17 -9.46 -2.60
N ASP A 237 -18.89 -9.74 -2.49
CA ASP A 237 -18.41 -10.74 -1.54
C ASP A 237 -18.61 -10.21 -0.12
N TYR A 238 -19.31 -10.95 0.71
CA TYR A 238 -19.65 -10.54 2.06
C TYR A 238 -19.58 -11.70 3.05
N VAL A 239 -18.62 -11.62 3.95
CA VAL A 239 -18.44 -12.59 5.02
C VAL A 239 -19.29 -12.19 6.22
N LYS A 240 -20.21 -13.05 6.61
CA LYS A 240 -21.06 -12.85 7.81
C LYS A 240 -20.41 -13.45 9.05
N PRO A 241 -20.77 -12.97 10.24
CA PRO A 241 -20.42 -13.66 11.49
C PRO A 241 -20.84 -15.14 11.43
N GLY A 242 -19.90 -16.05 11.70
CA GLY A 242 -20.12 -17.50 11.60
C GLY A 242 -19.65 -18.12 10.27
N ASP A 243 -19.46 -17.35 9.22
CA ASP A 243 -18.92 -17.90 7.96
C ASP A 243 -17.45 -18.34 8.11
N ALA A 244 -17.03 -19.29 7.30
CA ALA A 244 -15.64 -19.70 7.24
C ALA A 244 -14.77 -18.53 6.71
N LEU A 245 -13.58 -18.38 7.29
CA LEU A 245 -12.57 -17.43 6.83
C LEU A 245 -11.40 -18.19 6.21
N PRO A 246 -10.67 -17.55 5.28
CA PRO A 246 -9.41 -18.10 4.81
C PRO A 246 -8.42 -18.27 5.95
N VAL A 247 -7.56 -19.26 5.86
CA VAL A 247 -6.52 -19.53 6.86
C VAL A 247 -5.16 -19.44 6.21
N LYS A 248 -4.25 -18.69 6.85
CA LYS A 248 -2.85 -18.58 6.47
C LYS A 248 -1.97 -19.26 7.51
N ARG A 249 -1.04 -20.07 7.07
CA ARG A 249 -0.01 -20.68 7.93
C ARG A 249 1.35 -20.28 7.40
N PRO A 250 2.16 -19.54 8.16
CA PRO A 250 3.50 -19.16 7.73
C PRO A 250 4.39 -20.41 7.63
N VAL A 251 5.16 -20.47 6.57
CA VAL A 251 6.13 -21.55 6.32
C VAL A 251 7.47 -20.91 6.00
N LEU A 252 8.51 -21.33 6.73
CA LEU A 252 9.87 -20.89 6.51
C LEU A 252 10.56 -21.83 5.52
N PHE A 253 11.31 -21.27 4.58
CA PHE A 253 12.12 -22.00 3.62
C PHE A 253 13.58 -21.61 3.74
N LEU A 254 14.44 -22.61 3.90
CA LEU A 254 15.88 -22.50 3.83
C LEU A 254 16.28 -22.75 2.37
N VAL A 255 16.58 -21.67 1.66
CA VAL A 255 16.65 -21.67 0.19
C VAL A 255 17.77 -22.55 -0.34
N GLU A 256 18.95 -22.51 0.29
CA GLU A 256 20.12 -23.28 -0.15
C GLU A 256 19.99 -24.77 0.17
N GLU A 257 19.31 -25.09 1.27
CA GLU A 257 19.05 -26.46 1.70
C GLU A 257 17.85 -27.09 0.96
N GLY A 258 17.02 -26.26 0.30
CA GLY A 258 15.75 -26.71 -0.27
C GLY A 258 14.78 -27.25 0.78
N ARG A 259 14.89 -26.79 2.03
CA ARG A 259 14.15 -27.34 3.17
C ARG A 259 13.05 -26.41 3.63
N GLN A 260 11.89 -26.97 3.81
CA GLN A 260 10.71 -26.33 4.37
C GLN A 260 10.62 -26.60 5.89
N VAL A 261 10.24 -25.58 6.65
CA VAL A 261 10.00 -25.63 8.10
C VAL A 261 8.62 -25.07 8.38
N ASN A 262 7.73 -25.92 8.85
CA ASN A 262 6.38 -25.49 9.25
C ASN A 262 6.44 -24.77 10.59
N ILE A 263 5.71 -23.68 10.69
CA ILE A 263 5.60 -22.89 11.92
C ILE A 263 4.32 -23.27 12.63
N GLU A 264 4.45 -23.75 13.84
CA GLU A 264 3.31 -24.03 14.71
C GLU A 264 3.00 -22.81 15.56
N PHE A 265 1.73 -22.44 15.62
CA PHE A 265 1.21 -21.40 16.50
C PHE A 265 -0.20 -21.73 16.96
N ALA A 266 -0.63 -21.10 18.04
CA ALA A 266 -1.92 -21.42 18.66
C ALA A 266 -3.11 -21.06 17.76
N GLU A 267 -4.08 -21.96 17.67
CA GLU A 267 -5.42 -21.76 17.10
C GLU A 267 -5.47 -21.15 15.69
N PRO A 268 -4.74 -21.66 14.68
CA PRO A 268 -4.77 -21.12 13.33
C PRO A 268 -6.17 -21.12 12.73
N GLU A 269 -7.04 -22.02 13.13
CA GLU A 269 -8.44 -22.13 12.65
C GLU A 269 -9.35 -21.01 13.15
N LYS A 270 -8.97 -20.32 14.21
CA LYS A 270 -9.69 -19.16 14.74
C LYS A 270 -9.14 -17.83 14.22
N GLN A 271 -8.34 -17.88 13.20
CA GLN A 271 -7.73 -16.72 12.57
C GLN A 271 -8.78 -15.83 11.91
N PHE A 272 -8.68 -14.53 12.14
CA PHE A 272 -9.30 -13.51 11.30
C PHE A 272 -8.33 -13.03 10.22
N SER A 273 -7.09 -12.72 10.61
CA SER A 273 -6.04 -12.36 9.69
C SER A 273 -4.64 -12.70 10.21
N LEU A 274 -3.72 -12.93 9.29
CA LEU A 274 -2.29 -13.04 9.55
C LEU A 274 -1.57 -12.16 8.50
N ASN A 275 -0.83 -11.18 8.97
CA ASN A 275 -0.21 -10.16 8.12
C ASN A 275 1.16 -9.72 8.67
N ASN A 276 1.78 -8.74 8.01
CA ASN A 276 2.95 -8.03 8.49
C ASN A 276 4.13 -8.93 8.89
N ILE A 277 4.50 -9.87 7.99
CA ILE A 277 5.72 -10.66 8.19
C ILE A 277 6.91 -9.71 8.12
N ARG A 278 7.69 -9.64 9.21
CA ARG A 278 8.86 -8.76 9.34
C ARG A 278 10.06 -9.55 9.86
N TRP A 279 11.14 -9.49 9.12
CA TRP A 279 12.41 -10.09 9.53
C TRP A 279 13.18 -9.16 10.46
N ALA A 280 13.91 -9.73 11.40
CA ALA A 280 14.98 -9.04 12.11
C ALA A 280 16.15 -8.78 11.16
N ASP A 281 16.88 -7.68 11.37
CA ASP A 281 17.99 -7.25 10.50
C ASP A 281 19.11 -8.30 10.42
N ASP A 282 19.27 -9.10 11.49
CA ASP A 282 20.25 -10.19 11.55
C ASP A 282 19.78 -11.50 10.86
N SER A 283 18.59 -11.48 10.26
CA SER A 283 17.99 -12.63 9.58
C SER A 283 17.77 -13.89 10.45
N ARG A 284 17.84 -13.77 11.78
CA ARG A 284 17.73 -14.92 12.70
C ARG A 284 16.30 -15.25 13.07
N SER A 285 15.44 -14.25 13.04
CA SER A 285 14.03 -14.39 13.42
C SER A 285 13.14 -13.53 12.54
N PHE A 286 11.87 -13.83 12.52
CA PHE A 286 10.83 -12.98 11.97
C PHE A 286 9.61 -12.99 12.88
N THR A 287 8.79 -11.96 12.74
CA THR A 287 7.52 -11.80 13.43
C THR A 287 6.39 -11.68 12.42
N PHE A 288 5.19 -11.94 12.84
CA PHE A 288 3.97 -11.67 12.09
C PHE A 288 2.85 -11.23 13.05
N ASP A 289 1.90 -10.47 12.55
CA ASP A 289 0.74 -10.06 13.30
C ASP A 289 -0.36 -11.12 13.09
N TYR A 290 -0.82 -11.71 14.17
CA TYR A 290 -1.97 -12.61 14.19
C TYR A 290 -3.14 -11.91 14.86
N ASN A 291 -4.30 -11.92 14.20
CA ASN A 291 -5.54 -11.39 14.74
C ASN A 291 -6.57 -12.52 14.82
N LYS A 292 -7.04 -12.80 16.01
CA LYS A 292 -8.03 -13.83 16.25
C LYS A 292 -9.44 -13.34 15.87
N ARG A 293 -10.27 -14.24 15.41
CA ARG A 293 -11.68 -13.95 15.14
C ARG A 293 -12.37 -13.40 16.38
N GLY A 294 -13.04 -12.25 16.22
CA GLY A 294 -13.62 -11.49 17.33
C GLY A 294 -12.78 -10.29 17.76
N HIS A 295 -11.54 -10.18 17.27
CA HIS A 295 -10.65 -9.02 17.50
C HIS A 295 -10.33 -8.73 18.97
N GLN A 296 -10.33 -9.75 19.82
CA GLN A 296 -10.03 -9.63 21.25
C GLN A 296 -8.61 -10.11 21.61
N GLU A 297 -7.97 -10.83 20.69
CA GLU A 297 -6.61 -11.34 20.84
C GLU A 297 -5.80 -11.06 19.56
N TYR A 298 -4.57 -10.59 19.80
CA TYR A 298 -3.59 -10.28 18.76
C TYR A 298 -2.28 -10.97 19.07
#